data_49c23cb48eda0fad7140049552759e4d
#
_entry.id   49c23cb48eda0fad7140049552759e4d
#
_cell.length_a   1.000
_cell.length_b   1.000
_cell.length_c   1.000
_cell.angle_alpha   90.00
_cell.angle_beta   90.00
_cell.angle_gamma   90.00
#
_symmetry.space_group_name_H-M   'P 1'
#
loop_
_entity.id
_entity.type
_entity.pdbx_description
1 polymer ?
#
loop_
_entity_poly.entity_id
_entity_poly.type
_entity_poly.pdbx_seq_one_letter_code
_entity_poly.pdbx_strand_id
1 'polypeptide(L)'
;MSHNSFGHIFKFTTWGESHGKAIGCVVDGTPPMIELTEKDIQLWLDKRRPGQNQYTSPRNEPDKVEILSGVYIEEKVQYTTGTPISMIIYNKDQKSGDYDDTKEKFRPGHADYTYLSKYGIRDPRGGGRQSARETAMRVAAGAIARKIIPKIEIKGALVQLGDLKIDRSKWDNNFIDENPFWCPDKSSIKDWEDKINSLVEEGDSCGAVIEVVAKNVPVGLGAPIYGKLDSDLGSAIMSINAVKGVEIGNGFEAVSLKGSENGDEMRMKNDKPVFLSNNSGGILGGISSGQDIVVRFAVKPTSSIKKERKTIDKSQNDTEITTKGRHDPCVGIRAVPVGEAMVACVLADHFLRNRAQIGSLDLIILNSLLFISRAFIANLTIFSEFNPA
;
A
#
# COMPACT_ATOMS: atom_id res chain seq x y z
N MET A 1 12.49 9.71 -18.65
CA MET A 1 11.56 8.57 -18.78
C MET A 1 10.49 8.66 -17.69
N SER A 2 9.23 8.29 -18.00
CA SER A 2 8.17 8.17 -17.00
C SER A 2 8.26 6.82 -16.31
N HIS A 3 8.15 6.80 -14.97
CA HIS A 3 8.08 5.57 -14.19
C HIS A 3 6.61 5.25 -13.91
N ASN A 4 6.00 4.37 -14.71
CA ASN A 4 4.63 3.88 -14.55
C ASN A 4 4.58 2.40 -14.17
N SER A 5 5.75 1.77 -13.97
CA SER A 5 5.89 0.38 -13.56
C SER A 5 6.47 0.29 -12.15
N PHE A 6 6.00 -0.67 -11.37
CA PHE A 6 6.43 -0.96 -10.00
C PHE A 6 6.68 -2.46 -9.84
N GLY A 7 7.66 -2.85 -9.00
CA GLY A 7 8.04 -4.23 -8.72
C GLY A 7 9.15 -4.76 -9.62
N HIS A 8 9.65 -5.95 -9.31
CA HIS A 8 10.75 -6.62 -10.03
C HIS A 8 10.25 -7.89 -10.71
N ILE A 9 9.86 -8.93 -9.96
CA ILE A 9 9.27 -10.17 -10.47
C ILE A 9 7.75 -10.00 -10.52
N PHE A 10 7.08 -9.74 -9.39
CA PHE A 10 5.71 -9.27 -9.41
C PHE A 10 5.71 -7.80 -9.77
N LYS A 11 5.43 -7.52 -11.00
CA LYS A 11 5.55 -6.19 -11.59
C LYS A 11 4.22 -5.75 -12.20
N PHE A 12 3.86 -4.50 -12.01
CA PHE A 12 2.70 -3.94 -12.67
C PHE A 12 2.97 -2.57 -13.26
N THR A 13 2.33 -2.28 -14.40
CA THR A 13 2.37 -0.99 -15.08
C THR A 13 0.97 -0.42 -15.14
N THR A 14 0.76 0.78 -14.59
CA THR A 14 -0.53 1.47 -14.63
C THR A 14 -0.57 2.56 -15.71
N TRP A 15 -1.74 2.79 -16.30
CA TRP A 15 -1.97 3.77 -17.34
C TRP A 15 -3.35 4.41 -17.23
N GLY A 16 -3.61 5.48 -17.99
CA GLY A 16 -4.85 6.21 -18.05
C GLY A 16 -4.95 7.38 -17.08
N GLU A 17 -5.90 8.27 -17.33
CA GLU A 17 -6.14 9.52 -16.62
C GLU A 17 -7.54 9.54 -16.00
N SER A 18 -7.72 10.38 -14.96
CA SER A 18 -8.97 10.45 -14.20
C SER A 18 -10.19 10.88 -15.02
N HIS A 19 -9.98 11.62 -16.11
CA HIS A 19 -11.02 12.09 -17.04
C HIS A 19 -10.78 11.58 -18.47
N GLY A 20 -9.88 10.58 -18.64
CA GLY A 20 -9.75 9.79 -19.86
C GLY A 20 -10.89 8.77 -20.00
N LYS A 21 -10.88 8.00 -21.07
CA LYS A 21 -11.88 6.93 -21.31
C LYS A 21 -11.85 5.85 -20.24
N ALA A 22 -10.65 5.47 -19.82
CA ALA A 22 -10.42 4.38 -18.88
C ALA A 22 -9.11 4.58 -18.12
N ILE A 23 -8.95 3.82 -17.06
CA ILE A 23 -7.68 3.52 -16.41
C ILE A 23 -7.43 2.02 -16.47
N GLY A 24 -6.19 1.60 -16.49
CA GLY A 24 -5.87 0.17 -16.53
C GLY A 24 -4.51 -0.13 -15.94
N CYS A 25 -4.24 -1.42 -15.80
CA CYS A 25 -2.92 -1.92 -15.50
C CYS A 25 -2.64 -3.25 -16.20
N VAL A 26 -1.37 -3.53 -16.37
CA VAL A 26 -0.86 -4.83 -16.78
C VAL A 26 -0.01 -5.35 -15.63
N VAL A 27 -0.35 -6.53 -15.11
CA VAL A 27 0.40 -7.23 -14.06
C VAL A 27 1.17 -8.36 -14.71
N ASP A 28 2.46 -8.42 -14.46
CA ASP A 28 3.38 -9.47 -14.94
C ASP A 28 4.03 -10.20 -13.76
N GLY A 29 4.55 -11.41 -14.00
CA GLY A 29 5.20 -12.25 -12.99
C GLY A 29 4.24 -12.95 -12.02
N THR A 30 2.95 -13.00 -12.32
CA THR A 30 1.99 -13.81 -11.56
C THR A 30 2.20 -15.30 -11.91
N PRO A 31 2.40 -16.19 -10.92
CA PRO A 31 2.50 -17.63 -11.19
C PRO A 31 1.23 -18.18 -11.85
N PRO A 32 1.33 -19.23 -12.70
CA PRO A 32 0.17 -19.89 -13.27
C PRO A 32 -0.63 -20.68 -12.21
N MET A 33 -1.83 -21.13 -12.58
CA MET A 33 -2.72 -21.99 -11.80
C MET A 33 -3.25 -21.36 -10.50
N ILE A 34 -3.29 -20.03 -10.43
CA ILE A 34 -3.97 -19.31 -9.35
C ILE A 34 -5.40 -19.01 -9.80
N GLU A 35 -6.40 -19.41 -9.00
CA GLU A 35 -7.79 -19.03 -9.24
C GLU A 35 -7.94 -17.51 -9.15
N LEU A 36 -8.43 -16.89 -10.23
CA LEU A 36 -8.60 -15.45 -10.32
C LEU A 36 -9.80 -15.09 -11.19
N THR A 37 -10.70 -14.32 -10.62
CA THR A 37 -11.86 -13.76 -11.31
C THR A 37 -11.96 -12.26 -11.06
N GLU A 38 -12.78 -11.56 -11.84
CA GLU A 38 -13.11 -10.15 -11.58
C GLU A 38 -13.71 -9.94 -10.19
N LYS A 39 -14.44 -10.92 -9.64
CA LYS A 39 -15.03 -10.83 -8.30
C LYS A 39 -13.97 -10.77 -7.20
N ASP A 40 -12.87 -11.51 -7.36
CA ASP A 40 -11.75 -11.49 -6.41
C ASP A 40 -11.12 -10.11 -6.33
N ILE A 41 -11.04 -9.40 -7.45
CA ILE A 41 -10.46 -8.07 -7.57
C ILE A 41 -11.47 -7.02 -7.11
N GLN A 42 -12.74 -7.16 -7.51
CA GLN A 42 -13.82 -6.22 -7.22
C GLN A 42 -14.04 -6.04 -5.71
N LEU A 43 -13.90 -7.12 -4.92
CA LEU A 43 -13.98 -7.09 -3.47
C LEU A 43 -13.07 -5.99 -2.86
N TRP A 44 -11.86 -5.84 -3.37
CA TRP A 44 -10.89 -4.85 -2.89
C TRP A 44 -11.12 -3.46 -3.50
N LEU A 45 -11.55 -3.40 -4.77
CA LEU A 45 -11.92 -2.15 -5.42
C LEU A 45 -13.12 -1.50 -4.74
N ASP A 46 -14.09 -2.29 -4.30
CA ASP A 46 -15.26 -1.81 -3.58
C ASP A 46 -14.88 -1.15 -2.25
N LYS A 47 -13.86 -1.63 -1.56
CA LYS A 47 -13.31 -0.98 -0.35
C LYS A 47 -12.68 0.39 -0.63
N ARG A 48 -12.16 0.61 -1.85
CA ARG A 48 -11.44 1.84 -2.22
C ARG A 48 -12.30 2.88 -2.94
N ARG A 49 -13.33 2.49 -3.69
CA ARG A 49 -14.12 3.37 -4.57
C ARG A 49 -14.66 4.61 -3.84
N PRO A 50 -14.89 5.75 -4.52
CA PRO A 50 -15.55 6.91 -3.92
C PRO A 50 -17.05 6.64 -3.70
N GLY A 51 -17.71 7.50 -2.91
CA GLY A 51 -19.17 7.43 -2.74
C GLY A 51 -19.66 6.30 -1.85
N GLN A 52 -18.82 5.73 -0.99
CA GLN A 52 -19.20 4.65 -0.06
C GLN A 52 -20.00 5.15 1.13
N ASN A 53 -19.72 6.38 1.57
CA ASN A 53 -20.35 7.00 2.72
C ASN A 53 -20.32 8.52 2.61
N GLN A 54 -21.01 9.22 3.51
CA GLN A 54 -21.13 10.68 3.51
C GLN A 54 -19.81 11.42 3.81
N TYR A 55 -18.78 10.75 4.31
CA TYR A 55 -17.49 11.33 4.71
C TYR A 55 -16.44 11.25 3.57
N THR A 56 -16.82 10.67 2.43
CA THR A 56 -15.97 10.58 1.24
C THR A 56 -16.56 11.41 0.08
N SER A 57 -15.79 11.60 -0.98
CA SER A 57 -16.24 12.31 -2.18
C SER A 57 -17.58 11.76 -2.68
N PRO A 58 -18.56 12.62 -3.01
CA PRO A 58 -19.86 12.20 -3.57
C PRO A 58 -19.78 11.72 -5.04
N ARG A 59 -18.59 11.56 -5.60
CA ARG A 59 -18.39 10.97 -6.93
C ARG A 59 -18.82 9.50 -6.89
N ASN A 60 -19.58 9.07 -7.90
CA ASN A 60 -20.07 7.70 -8.00
C ASN A 60 -19.41 6.96 -9.15
N GLU A 61 -18.31 6.26 -8.86
CA GLU A 61 -17.64 5.37 -9.81
C GLU A 61 -17.79 3.92 -9.32
N PRO A 62 -18.38 3.03 -10.10
CA PRO A 62 -18.56 1.63 -9.71
C PRO A 62 -17.24 0.87 -9.69
N ASP A 63 -16.17 1.42 -10.29
CA ASP A 63 -14.84 0.80 -10.43
C ASP A 63 -14.90 -0.65 -10.93
N LYS A 64 -15.86 -0.95 -11.84
CA LYS A 64 -16.05 -2.28 -12.39
C LYS A 64 -14.85 -2.68 -13.22
N VAL A 65 -14.12 -3.67 -12.77
CA VAL A 65 -12.94 -4.20 -13.45
C VAL A 65 -13.32 -5.26 -14.48
N GLU A 66 -12.57 -5.27 -15.59
CA GLU A 66 -12.62 -6.31 -16.62
C GLU A 66 -11.20 -6.86 -16.80
N ILE A 67 -11.05 -8.20 -16.80
CA ILE A 67 -9.79 -8.88 -17.11
C ILE A 67 -9.76 -9.15 -18.62
N LEU A 68 -8.74 -8.67 -19.30
CA LEU A 68 -8.62 -8.76 -20.76
C LEU A 68 -7.66 -9.86 -21.25
N SER A 69 -6.75 -10.32 -20.39
CA SER A 69 -5.75 -11.34 -20.70
C SER A 69 -5.14 -11.97 -19.47
N GLY A 70 -4.32 -13.01 -19.67
CA GLY A 70 -3.55 -13.65 -18.60
C GLY A 70 -4.34 -14.66 -17.77
N VAL A 71 -5.57 -14.99 -18.17
CA VAL A 71 -6.42 -15.99 -17.53
C VAL A 71 -7.00 -16.96 -18.56
N TYR A 72 -7.31 -18.15 -18.12
CA TYR A 72 -7.94 -19.21 -18.93
C TYR A 72 -8.94 -19.99 -18.09
N ILE A 73 -10.07 -20.37 -18.68
CA ILE A 73 -11.10 -21.15 -18.02
C ILE A 73 -10.88 -22.63 -18.32
N GLU A 74 -10.67 -23.41 -17.26
CA GLU A 74 -10.59 -24.87 -17.30
C GLU A 74 -11.59 -25.46 -16.32
N GLU A 75 -12.41 -26.40 -16.74
CA GLU A 75 -13.44 -27.05 -15.92
C GLU A 75 -14.34 -26.08 -15.12
N LYS A 76 -14.71 -24.95 -15.72
CA LYS A 76 -15.52 -23.85 -15.14
C LYS A 76 -14.79 -22.99 -14.07
N VAL A 77 -13.51 -23.21 -13.83
CA VAL A 77 -12.69 -22.38 -12.95
C VAL A 77 -11.74 -21.55 -13.81
N GLN A 78 -11.59 -20.27 -13.48
CA GLN A 78 -10.69 -19.36 -14.16
C GLN A 78 -9.35 -19.31 -13.42
N TYR A 79 -8.27 -19.63 -14.15
CA TYR A 79 -6.90 -19.66 -13.62
C TYR A 79 -5.99 -18.66 -14.33
N THR A 80 -4.99 -18.16 -13.62
CA THR A 80 -3.87 -17.43 -14.22
C THR A 80 -3.04 -18.36 -15.11
N THR A 81 -2.51 -17.83 -16.22
CA THR A 81 -1.72 -18.60 -17.19
C THR A 81 -0.21 -18.41 -17.05
N GLY A 82 0.26 -17.52 -16.16
CA GLY A 82 1.66 -17.12 -16.08
C GLY A 82 2.06 -16.06 -17.12
N THR A 83 1.13 -15.61 -17.95
CA THR A 83 1.32 -14.51 -18.91
C THR A 83 0.76 -13.20 -18.36
N PRO A 84 1.06 -12.03 -18.97
CA PRO A 84 0.61 -10.74 -18.46
C PRO A 84 -0.92 -10.64 -18.31
N ILE A 85 -1.36 -10.24 -17.11
CA ILE A 85 -2.77 -10.01 -16.79
C ILE A 85 -3.07 -8.53 -17.05
N SER A 86 -3.87 -8.25 -18.07
CA SER A 86 -4.33 -6.90 -18.38
C SER A 86 -5.71 -6.66 -17.79
N MET A 87 -5.87 -5.52 -17.11
CA MET A 87 -7.13 -5.11 -16.49
C MET A 87 -7.49 -3.69 -16.88
N ILE A 88 -8.79 -3.43 -17.02
CA ILE A 88 -9.34 -2.11 -17.39
C ILE A 88 -10.53 -1.75 -16.50
N ILE A 89 -10.66 -0.46 -16.19
CA ILE A 89 -11.85 0.16 -15.58
C ILE A 89 -12.24 1.38 -16.41
N TYR A 90 -13.45 1.40 -16.94
CA TYR A 90 -13.99 2.54 -17.66
C TYR A 90 -14.44 3.64 -16.71
N ASN A 91 -14.07 4.89 -16.99
CA ASN A 91 -14.54 6.05 -16.25
C ASN A 91 -15.97 6.38 -16.64
N LYS A 92 -16.90 6.54 -15.67
CA LYS A 92 -18.32 6.77 -15.91
C LYS A 92 -18.83 8.11 -15.39
N ASP A 93 -18.35 8.59 -14.24
CA ASP A 93 -18.82 9.83 -13.59
C ASP A 93 -17.77 10.94 -13.66
N GLN A 94 -17.36 11.32 -14.87
CA GLN A 94 -16.46 12.44 -15.12
C GLN A 94 -17.27 13.70 -15.48
N LYS A 95 -17.08 14.79 -14.70
CA LYS A 95 -17.69 16.10 -14.96
C LYS A 95 -16.62 17.12 -15.30
N SER A 96 -16.36 17.32 -16.58
CA SER A 96 -15.27 18.17 -17.07
C SER A 96 -15.48 19.66 -16.76
N GLY A 97 -16.74 20.14 -16.70
CA GLY A 97 -17.06 21.54 -16.41
C GLY A 97 -16.69 22.03 -15.01
N ASP A 98 -16.48 21.12 -14.05
CA ASP A 98 -16.06 21.48 -12.68
C ASP A 98 -14.63 22.05 -12.63
N TYR A 99 -13.88 22.05 -13.75
CA TYR A 99 -12.44 22.37 -13.80
C TYR A 99 -12.09 23.56 -14.68
N ASP A 100 -13.06 24.37 -15.15
CA ASP A 100 -12.82 25.50 -16.04
C ASP A 100 -11.90 26.55 -15.40
N ASP A 101 -12.10 26.88 -14.12
CA ASP A 101 -11.26 27.80 -13.37
C ASP A 101 -9.80 27.29 -13.21
N THR A 102 -9.59 25.96 -13.19
CA THR A 102 -8.26 25.37 -13.06
C THR A 102 -7.49 25.27 -14.37
N LYS A 103 -8.13 25.61 -15.51
CA LYS A 103 -7.50 25.56 -16.81
C LYS A 103 -6.35 26.58 -16.93
N GLU A 104 -6.58 27.77 -16.42
CA GLU A 104 -5.61 28.87 -16.52
C GLU A 104 -4.83 29.12 -15.22
N LYS A 105 -5.30 28.63 -14.08
CA LYS A 105 -4.69 28.85 -12.76
C LYS A 105 -4.14 27.55 -12.17
N PHE A 106 -3.21 27.66 -11.20
CA PHE A 106 -2.60 26.52 -10.53
C PHE A 106 -3.18 26.36 -9.13
N ARG A 107 -3.66 25.18 -8.78
CA ARG A 107 -4.15 24.88 -7.43
C ARG A 107 -2.97 24.80 -6.45
N PRO A 108 -2.94 25.59 -5.37
CA PRO A 108 -1.91 25.49 -4.35
C PRO A 108 -1.83 24.09 -3.73
N GLY A 109 -0.62 23.54 -3.62
CA GLY A 109 -0.39 22.21 -3.10
C GLY A 109 -0.81 21.04 -4.00
N HIS A 110 -1.28 21.34 -5.22
CA HIS A 110 -1.56 20.36 -6.28
C HIS A 110 -0.41 20.30 -7.29
N ALA A 111 -0.36 19.25 -8.12
CA ALA A 111 0.73 19.06 -9.07
C ALA A 111 0.57 19.85 -10.39
N ASP A 112 -0.35 20.80 -10.46
CA ASP A 112 -0.68 21.53 -11.69
C ASP A 112 0.53 22.25 -12.29
N TYR A 113 1.22 23.05 -11.46
CA TYR A 113 2.40 23.81 -11.85
C TYR A 113 3.57 22.90 -12.27
N THR A 114 3.86 21.89 -11.45
CA THR A 114 4.99 20.99 -11.69
C THR A 114 4.82 20.14 -12.95
N TYR A 115 3.59 19.73 -13.26
CA TYR A 115 3.29 18.99 -14.49
C TYR A 115 3.45 19.88 -15.73
N LEU A 116 2.87 21.07 -15.71
CA LEU A 116 3.02 22.00 -16.83
C LEU A 116 4.48 22.37 -17.06
N SER A 117 5.22 22.68 -16.00
CA SER A 117 6.64 23.06 -16.09
C SER A 117 7.52 21.92 -16.59
N LYS A 118 7.19 20.66 -16.23
CA LYS A 118 7.97 19.50 -16.63
C LYS A 118 7.66 19.01 -18.04
N TYR A 119 6.38 18.95 -18.40
CA TYR A 119 5.92 18.30 -19.63
C TYR A 119 5.49 19.29 -20.71
N GLY A 120 5.40 20.59 -20.40
CA GLY A 120 4.91 21.64 -21.33
C GLY A 120 3.40 21.60 -21.57
N ILE A 121 2.74 20.54 -21.11
CA ILE A 121 1.29 20.32 -21.25
C ILE A 121 0.73 19.62 -20.01
N ARG A 122 -0.50 19.92 -19.63
CA ARG A 122 -1.27 19.17 -18.64
C ARG A 122 -2.74 19.05 -19.05
N ASP A 123 -3.38 17.97 -18.66
CA ASP A 123 -4.85 17.89 -18.68
C ASP A 123 -5.39 18.66 -17.46
N PRO A 124 -6.15 19.73 -17.63
CA PRO A 124 -6.69 20.49 -16.50
C PRO A 124 -7.83 19.76 -15.78
N ARG A 125 -8.43 18.75 -16.41
CA ARG A 125 -9.57 18.02 -15.89
C ARG A 125 -9.17 17.08 -14.77
N GLY A 126 -9.62 17.32 -13.56
CA GLY A 126 -9.47 16.45 -12.40
C GLY A 126 -8.04 16.17 -11.91
N GLY A 127 -7.03 16.46 -12.69
CA GLY A 127 -5.62 16.25 -12.35
C GLY A 127 -4.94 15.14 -13.16
N GLY A 128 -5.57 14.60 -14.18
CA GLY A 128 -4.97 13.66 -15.12
C GLY A 128 -4.39 12.41 -14.44
N ARG A 129 -3.14 12.10 -14.78
CA ARG A 129 -2.40 10.94 -14.28
C ARG A 129 -2.07 11.02 -12.78
N GLN A 130 -1.89 12.21 -12.20
CA GLN A 130 -1.58 12.39 -10.77
C GLN A 130 -2.82 12.32 -9.86
N SER A 131 -4.01 12.12 -10.40
CA SER A 131 -5.23 11.96 -9.62
C SER A 131 -5.22 10.68 -8.80
N ALA A 132 -5.81 10.73 -7.58
CA ALA A 132 -6.01 9.54 -6.74
C ALA A 132 -6.86 8.44 -7.42
N ARG A 133 -7.53 8.74 -8.55
CA ARG A 133 -8.25 7.77 -9.40
C ARG A 133 -7.35 6.61 -9.84
N GLU A 134 -6.09 6.89 -10.15
CA GLU A 134 -5.07 5.93 -10.58
C GLU A 134 -4.89 4.78 -9.56
N THR A 135 -5.05 5.07 -8.27
CA THR A 135 -4.87 4.08 -7.20
C THR A 135 -5.85 2.89 -7.27
N ALA A 136 -6.95 2.99 -8.04
CA ALA A 136 -7.81 1.84 -8.29
C ALA A 136 -7.03 0.70 -8.96
N MET A 137 -6.13 1.00 -9.89
CA MET A 137 -5.32 -0.01 -10.56
C MET A 137 -4.23 -0.61 -9.65
N ARG A 138 -3.73 0.14 -8.66
CA ARG A 138 -2.86 -0.40 -7.61
C ARG A 138 -3.61 -1.39 -6.72
N VAL A 139 -4.87 -1.08 -6.37
CA VAL A 139 -5.71 -1.98 -5.59
C VAL A 139 -6.04 -3.24 -6.38
N ALA A 140 -6.31 -3.13 -7.68
CA ALA A 140 -6.51 -4.27 -8.56
C ALA A 140 -5.26 -5.17 -8.64
N ALA A 141 -4.05 -4.60 -8.78
CA ALA A 141 -2.80 -5.34 -8.73
C ALA A 141 -2.57 -5.97 -7.35
N GLY A 142 -2.89 -5.25 -6.27
CA GLY A 142 -2.81 -5.74 -4.89
C GLY A 142 -3.72 -6.93 -4.62
N ALA A 143 -4.89 -7.00 -5.25
CA ALA A 143 -5.79 -8.16 -5.16
C ALA A 143 -5.14 -9.43 -5.74
N ILE A 144 -4.44 -9.32 -6.87
CA ILE A 144 -3.67 -10.42 -7.46
C ILE A 144 -2.48 -10.78 -6.56
N ALA A 145 -1.76 -9.78 -6.03
CA ALA A 145 -0.65 -10.00 -5.11
C ALA A 145 -1.05 -10.83 -3.89
N ARG A 146 -2.21 -10.54 -3.28
CA ARG A 146 -2.76 -11.30 -2.14
C ARG A 146 -2.99 -12.78 -2.47
N LYS A 147 -3.36 -13.11 -3.70
CA LYS A 147 -3.51 -14.51 -4.16
C LYS A 147 -2.16 -15.25 -4.24
N ILE A 148 -1.05 -14.55 -4.45
CA ILE A 148 0.30 -15.14 -4.45
C ILE A 148 0.77 -15.46 -3.03
N ILE A 149 0.33 -14.66 -2.04
CA ILE A 149 0.73 -14.75 -0.63
C ILE A 149 -0.49 -15.02 0.29
N PRO A 150 -1.30 -16.05 0.07
CA PRO A 150 -2.59 -16.23 0.72
C PRO A 150 -2.53 -16.46 2.23
N LYS A 151 -1.35 -16.78 2.78
CA LYS A 151 -1.13 -16.98 4.22
C LYS A 151 -0.82 -15.67 4.96
N ILE A 152 -0.47 -14.61 4.23
CA ILE A 152 -0.16 -13.31 4.82
C ILE A 152 -1.44 -12.49 4.93
N GLU A 153 -1.79 -12.13 6.14
CA GLU A 153 -2.92 -11.27 6.44
C GLU A 153 -2.46 -9.80 6.46
N ILE A 154 -3.09 -8.95 5.66
CA ILE A 154 -2.74 -7.53 5.58
C ILE A 154 -3.96 -6.70 5.92
N LYS A 155 -3.86 -5.90 6.97
CA LYS A 155 -4.95 -5.06 7.47
C LYS A 155 -4.46 -3.63 7.70
N GLY A 156 -5.19 -2.68 7.15
CA GLY A 156 -4.96 -1.26 7.35
C GLY A 156 -5.97 -0.65 8.30
N ALA A 157 -5.56 0.37 9.04
CA ALA A 157 -6.40 1.16 9.92
C ALA A 157 -6.03 2.65 9.84
N LEU A 158 -7.01 3.52 9.92
CA LEU A 158 -6.80 4.95 10.14
C LEU A 158 -6.56 5.16 11.64
N VAL A 159 -5.37 5.65 12.01
CA VAL A 159 -4.97 5.81 13.43
C VAL A 159 -4.92 7.27 13.88
N GLN A 160 -5.03 8.20 12.94
CA GLN A 160 -5.16 9.62 13.23
C GLN A 160 -5.92 10.32 12.09
N LEU A 161 -6.85 11.21 12.45
CA LEU A 161 -7.60 12.06 11.53
C LEU A 161 -7.39 13.52 11.93
N GLY A 162 -6.70 14.29 11.08
CA GLY A 162 -6.27 15.65 11.44
C GLY A 162 -5.39 15.64 12.70
N ASP A 163 -5.84 16.32 13.75
CA ASP A 163 -5.19 16.39 15.05
C ASP A 163 -5.67 15.31 16.05
N LEU A 164 -6.72 14.55 15.71
CA LEU A 164 -7.34 13.56 16.58
C LEU A 164 -6.70 12.17 16.39
N LYS A 165 -6.04 11.66 17.43
CA LYS A 165 -5.45 10.32 17.47
C LYS A 165 -6.39 9.35 18.18
N ILE A 166 -6.32 8.06 17.79
CA ILE A 166 -6.97 6.98 18.52
C ILE A 166 -6.35 6.75 19.90
N ASP A 167 -7.10 6.13 20.79
CA ASP A 167 -6.56 5.48 21.98
C ASP A 167 -6.13 4.05 21.63
N ARG A 168 -4.82 3.80 21.56
CA ARG A 168 -4.27 2.48 21.18
C ARG A 168 -4.64 1.37 22.17
N SER A 169 -4.97 1.69 23.41
CA SER A 169 -5.43 0.70 24.40
C SER A 169 -6.81 0.13 24.07
N LYS A 170 -7.58 0.80 23.19
CA LYS A 170 -8.93 0.42 22.74
C LYS A 170 -8.94 -0.18 21.33
N TRP A 171 -7.79 -0.64 20.85
CA TRP A 171 -7.68 -1.22 19.50
C TRP A 171 -8.51 -2.49 19.35
N ASP A 172 -9.46 -2.49 18.40
CA ASP A 172 -10.27 -3.64 17.99
C ASP A 172 -10.15 -3.86 16.49
N ASN A 173 -9.54 -5.00 16.10
CA ASN A 173 -9.36 -5.38 14.70
C ASN A 173 -10.70 -5.65 13.99
N ASN A 174 -11.71 -6.15 14.69
CA ASN A 174 -13.01 -6.47 14.09
C ASN A 174 -13.78 -5.20 13.75
N PHE A 175 -13.67 -4.17 14.59
CA PHE A 175 -14.35 -2.92 14.41
C PHE A 175 -13.86 -2.10 13.20
N ILE A 176 -12.65 -2.35 12.69
CA ILE A 176 -12.07 -1.61 11.57
C ILE A 176 -12.99 -1.63 10.33
N ASP A 177 -13.57 -2.78 9.96
CA ASP A 177 -14.44 -2.90 8.79
C ASP A 177 -15.90 -2.47 9.04
N GLU A 178 -16.27 -2.20 10.30
CA GLU A 178 -17.65 -1.90 10.70
C GLU A 178 -17.97 -0.39 10.71
N ASN A 179 -16.98 0.47 10.43
CA ASN A 179 -17.17 1.92 10.45
C ASN A 179 -16.62 2.59 9.19
N PRO A 180 -17.10 3.81 8.87
CA PRO A 180 -16.75 4.49 7.61
C PRO A 180 -15.32 5.01 7.55
N PHE A 181 -14.57 4.97 8.64
CA PHE A 181 -13.23 5.54 8.77
C PHE A 181 -12.12 4.50 8.79
N TRP A 182 -12.42 3.20 8.81
CA TRP A 182 -11.43 2.14 9.09
C TRP A 182 -10.74 2.34 10.45
N CYS A 183 -11.43 2.92 11.41
CA CYS A 183 -10.92 3.23 12.73
C CYS A 183 -10.96 2.00 13.64
N PRO A 184 -9.87 1.65 14.35
CA PRO A 184 -9.87 0.53 15.28
C PRO A 184 -10.43 0.90 16.66
N ASP A 185 -10.65 2.19 16.97
CA ASP A 185 -11.13 2.69 18.26
C ASP A 185 -12.56 3.23 18.15
N LYS A 186 -13.51 2.48 18.67
CA LYS A 186 -14.93 2.86 18.65
C LYS A 186 -15.20 4.21 19.34
N SER A 187 -14.43 4.55 20.36
CA SER A 187 -14.63 5.80 21.11
C SER A 187 -14.24 7.06 20.32
N SER A 188 -13.39 6.92 19.30
CA SER A 188 -12.94 8.04 18.45
C SER A 188 -13.94 8.42 17.36
N ILE A 189 -14.92 7.57 17.04
CA ILE A 189 -15.79 7.74 15.86
C ILE A 189 -16.56 9.06 15.91
N LYS A 190 -17.18 9.37 17.04
CA LYS A 190 -18.00 10.57 17.18
C LYS A 190 -17.20 11.86 16.97
N ASP A 191 -16.02 11.94 17.55
CA ASP A 191 -15.13 13.10 17.40
C ASP A 191 -14.66 13.25 15.95
N TRP A 192 -14.42 12.13 15.25
CA TRP A 192 -14.01 12.14 13.86
C TRP A 192 -15.15 12.55 12.91
N GLU A 193 -16.37 12.11 13.17
CA GLU A 193 -17.58 12.57 12.47
C GLU A 193 -17.78 14.08 12.61
N ASP A 194 -17.71 14.60 13.83
CA ASP A 194 -17.86 16.01 14.13
C ASP A 194 -16.76 16.84 13.44
N LYS A 195 -15.51 16.36 13.47
CA LYS A 195 -14.38 16.99 12.77
C LYS A 195 -14.59 17.08 11.27
N ILE A 196 -14.99 15.98 10.63
CA ILE A 196 -15.22 15.96 9.16
C ILE A 196 -16.40 16.87 8.79
N ASN A 197 -17.49 16.86 9.56
CA ASN A 197 -18.64 17.71 9.31
C ASN A 197 -18.26 19.20 9.39
N SER A 198 -17.53 19.61 10.42
CA SER A 198 -17.00 20.98 10.56
C SER A 198 -16.13 21.38 9.35
N LEU A 199 -15.21 20.50 8.91
CA LEU A 199 -14.37 20.78 7.75
C LEU A 199 -15.18 20.91 6.44
N VAL A 200 -16.22 20.12 6.28
CA VAL A 200 -17.12 20.22 5.10
C VAL A 200 -17.86 21.55 5.11
N GLU A 201 -18.39 21.99 6.27
CA GLU A 201 -19.05 23.28 6.43
C GLU A 201 -18.09 24.44 6.17
N GLU A 202 -16.87 24.37 6.66
CA GLU A 202 -15.83 25.35 6.44
C GLU A 202 -15.27 25.36 5.00
N GLY A 203 -15.56 24.34 4.19
CA GLY A 203 -15.00 24.15 2.86
C GLY A 203 -13.51 23.80 2.86
N ASP A 204 -13.04 23.13 3.94
CA ASP A 204 -11.62 22.78 4.17
C ASP A 204 -11.40 21.26 4.14
N SER A 205 -10.22 20.80 4.55
CA SER A 205 -9.82 19.40 4.57
C SER A 205 -8.79 19.11 5.65
N CYS A 206 -8.63 17.84 6.03
CA CYS A 206 -7.57 17.40 6.92
C CYS A 206 -6.74 16.25 6.32
N GLY A 207 -5.57 16.03 6.92
CA GLY A 207 -4.73 14.87 6.67
C GLY A 207 -5.09 13.70 7.57
N ALA A 208 -4.33 12.62 7.43
CA ALA A 208 -4.50 11.42 8.24
C ALA A 208 -3.19 10.65 8.39
N VAL A 209 -3.13 9.78 9.42
CA VAL A 209 -2.11 8.74 9.53
C VAL A 209 -2.79 7.38 9.42
N ILE A 210 -2.26 6.55 8.55
CA ILE A 210 -2.67 5.16 8.33
C ILE A 210 -1.59 4.23 8.85
N GLU A 211 -1.99 3.15 9.49
CA GLU A 211 -1.12 2.04 9.88
C GLU A 211 -1.57 0.77 9.12
N VAL A 212 -0.63 0.09 8.48
CA VAL A 212 -0.86 -1.20 7.83
C VAL A 212 -0.01 -2.25 8.53
N VAL A 213 -0.66 -3.31 8.98
CA VAL A 213 -0.01 -4.45 9.62
C VAL A 213 -0.13 -5.67 8.71
N ALA A 214 1.01 -6.33 8.43
CA ALA A 214 1.04 -7.61 7.74
C ALA A 214 1.48 -8.71 8.71
N LYS A 215 0.58 -9.68 8.95
CA LYS A 215 0.79 -10.83 9.85
C LYS A 215 1.17 -12.08 9.06
N ASN A 216 1.78 -13.04 9.75
CA ASN A 216 2.19 -14.32 9.17
C ASN A 216 3.21 -14.17 8.02
N VAL A 217 3.99 -13.11 8.04
CA VAL A 217 5.08 -12.90 7.08
C VAL A 217 6.21 -13.88 7.41
N PRO A 218 6.65 -14.72 6.45
CA PRO A 218 7.76 -15.65 6.72
C PRO A 218 9.05 -14.89 6.95
N VAL A 219 9.97 -15.50 7.71
CA VAL A 219 11.35 -15.02 7.83
C VAL A 219 12.03 -15.08 6.46
N GLY A 220 12.83 -14.07 6.12
CA GLY A 220 13.72 -14.14 4.97
C GLY A 220 13.28 -13.33 3.74
N LEU A 221 12.15 -12.61 3.78
CA LEU A 221 11.76 -11.70 2.70
C LEU A 221 12.58 -10.42 2.76
N GLY A 222 13.18 -10.04 1.66
CA GLY A 222 14.10 -8.91 1.56
C GLY A 222 15.53 -9.36 1.32
N ALA A 223 16.42 -8.40 1.09
CA ALA A 223 17.84 -8.64 0.89
C ALA A 223 18.66 -7.46 1.46
N PRO A 224 19.90 -7.69 1.90
CA PRO A 224 20.73 -6.62 2.44
C PRO A 224 21.06 -5.56 1.39
N ILE A 225 21.41 -4.39 1.86
CA ILE A 225 21.84 -3.18 1.18
C ILE A 225 20.73 -2.54 0.33
N TYR A 226 20.60 -2.83 -0.95
CA TYR A 226 19.70 -2.10 -1.85
C TYR A 226 18.33 -2.76 -2.07
N GLY A 227 18.21 -4.07 -1.82
CA GLY A 227 16.95 -4.82 -1.90
C GLY A 227 16.24 -4.98 -0.57
N LYS A 228 16.40 -4.05 0.35
CA LYS A 228 15.81 -4.09 1.68
C LYS A 228 14.29 -4.01 1.62
N LEU A 229 13.61 -4.84 2.38
CA LEU A 229 12.16 -4.87 2.46
C LEU A 229 11.57 -3.53 2.97
N ASP A 230 12.18 -2.93 3.99
CA ASP A 230 11.77 -1.61 4.51
C ASP A 230 11.95 -0.50 3.48
N SER A 231 13.02 -0.54 2.67
CA SER A 231 13.25 0.42 1.58
C SER A 231 12.19 0.31 0.49
N ASP A 232 11.86 -0.91 0.05
CA ASP A 232 10.85 -1.13 -0.99
C ASP A 232 9.44 -0.81 -0.47
N LEU A 233 9.11 -1.11 0.80
CA LEU A 233 7.89 -0.66 1.47
C LEU A 233 7.82 0.87 1.55
N GLY A 234 8.89 1.52 1.97
CA GLY A 234 8.98 2.98 2.02
C GLY A 234 8.75 3.62 0.65
N SER A 235 9.40 3.10 -0.38
CA SER A 235 9.24 3.55 -1.78
C SER A 235 7.82 3.36 -2.30
N ALA A 236 7.23 2.18 -2.07
CA ALA A 236 5.88 1.84 -2.49
C ALA A 236 4.84 2.77 -1.87
N ILE A 237 4.89 2.93 -0.56
CA ILE A 237 3.95 3.76 0.20
C ILE A 237 4.15 5.25 -0.09
N MET A 238 5.40 5.74 -0.19
CA MET A 238 5.68 7.13 -0.57
C MET A 238 5.18 7.46 -1.98
N SER A 239 5.04 6.49 -2.87
CA SER A 239 4.50 6.67 -4.21
C SER A 239 2.98 6.88 -4.26
N ILE A 240 2.25 6.62 -3.17
CA ILE A 240 0.81 6.85 -3.07
C ILE A 240 0.55 8.37 -3.08
N ASN A 241 -0.47 8.78 -3.83
CA ASN A 241 -0.86 10.19 -3.93
C ASN A 241 -1.10 10.79 -2.53
N ALA A 242 -0.61 12.01 -2.33
CA ALA A 242 -0.69 12.79 -1.08
C ALA A 242 0.10 12.25 0.12
N VAL A 243 0.78 11.12 0.03
CA VAL A 243 1.68 10.65 1.11
C VAL A 243 2.88 11.59 1.24
N LYS A 244 3.28 11.89 2.49
CA LYS A 244 4.36 12.80 2.85
C LYS A 244 5.34 12.27 3.90
N GLY A 245 5.05 11.13 4.49
CA GLY A 245 5.93 10.46 5.44
C GLY A 245 5.61 8.98 5.52
N VAL A 246 6.63 8.18 5.79
CA VAL A 246 6.52 6.73 5.99
C VAL A 246 7.40 6.35 7.18
N GLU A 247 6.90 5.48 8.02
CA GLU A 247 7.61 4.91 9.18
C GLU A 247 7.47 3.39 9.18
N ILE A 248 8.53 2.71 9.59
CA ILE A 248 8.55 1.26 9.81
C ILE A 248 8.78 1.01 11.31
N GLY A 249 7.95 0.19 11.93
CA GLY A 249 8.02 -0.07 13.38
C GLY A 249 7.83 1.22 14.19
N ASN A 250 8.74 1.49 15.13
CA ASN A 250 8.70 2.72 15.94
C ASN A 250 8.98 4.00 15.11
N GLY A 251 9.59 3.87 13.90
CA GLY A 251 9.84 5.03 13.05
C GLY A 251 10.64 6.12 13.75
N PHE A 252 10.15 7.36 13.73
CA PHE A 252 10.83 8.50 14.37
C PHE A 252 10.87 8.41 15.90
N GLU A 253 9.97 7.68 16.55
CA GLU A 253 9.99 7.51 18.00
C GLU A 253 11.23 6.74 18.49
N ALA A 254 11.83 5.89 17.65
CA ALA A 254 13.05 5.17 17.95
C ALA A 254 14.24 6.07 18.37
N VAL A 255 14.26 7.33 17.87
CA VAL A 255 15.32 8.31 18.21
C VAL A 255 15.34 8.66 19.70
N SER A 256 14.20 8.57 20.39
CA SER A 256 14.07 8.89 21.81
C SER A 256 14.42 7.73 22.72
N LEU A 257 14.61 6.52 22.16
CA LEU A 257 14.90 5.30 22.91
C LEU A 257 16.40 5.07 23.05
N LYS A 258 16.82 4.48 24.16
CA LYS A 258 18.16 3.93 24.30
C LYS A 258 18.29 2.63 23.50
N GLY A 259 19.49 2.24 23.11
CA GLY A 259 19.73 0.98 22.41
C GLY A 259 19.20 -0.25 23.15
N SER A 260 19.29 -0.26 24.50
CA SER A 260 18.73 -1.31 25.35
C SER A 260 17.19 -1.34 25.40
N GLU A 261 16.53 -0.22 25.08
CA GLU A 261 15.07 -0.10 25.05
C GLU A 261 14.50 -0.40 23.65
N ASN A 262 15.28 -0.07 22.61
CA ASN A 262 14.87 -0.27 21.22
C ASN A 262 15.17 -1.67 20.68
N GLY A 263 15.99 -2.46 21.37
CA GLY A 263 16.34 -3.81 20.93
C GLY A 263 15.14 -4.77 21.03
N ASP A 264 14.90 -5.53 19.96
CA ASP A 264 13.88 -6.58 19.96
C ASP A 264 14.49 -7.88 20.49
N GLU A 265 14.48 -8.02 21.84
CA GLU A 265 15.06 -9.20 22.52
C GLU A 265 14.33 -10.49 22.14
N MET A 266 15.05 -11.61 22.11
CA MET A 266 14.52 -12.93 21.75
C MET A 266 14.63 -13.93 22.87
N ARG A 267 13.69 -14.87 22.93
CA ARG A 267 13.69 -16.05 23.79
C ARG A 267 13.22 -17.28 23.01
N MET A 268 13.65 -18.44 23.42
CA MET A 268 13.11 -19.70 22.91
C MET A 268 11.82 -20.06 23.64
N LYS A 269 10.74 -20.36 22.89
CA LYS A 269 9.46 -20.86 23.41
C LYS A 269 8.94 -21.96 22.48
N ASN A 270 8.75 -23.17 23.03
CA ASN A 270 8.29 -24.33 22.25
C ASN A 270 9.14 -24.55 20.99
N ASP A 271 10.45 -24.59 21.15
CA ASP A 271 11.48 -24.78 20.10
C ASP A 271 11.45 -23.75 18.95
N LYS A 272 10.84 -22.59 19.20
CA LYS A 272 10.81 -21.48 18.24
C LYS A 272 11.31 -20.20 18.88
N PRO A 273 12.03 -19.35 18.13
CA PRO A 273 12.37 -18.02 18.59
C PRO A 273 11.11 -17.15 18.68
N VAL A 274 10.95 -16.42 19.78
CA VAL A 274 9.90 -15.46 20.02
C VAL A 274 10.53 -14.13 20.39
N PHE A 275 10.12 -13.06 19.76
CA PHE A 275 10.54 -11.71 20.08
C PHE A 275 9.70 -11.14 21.22
N LEU A 276 10.30 -10.38 22.11
CA LEU A 276 9.64 -9.77 23.27
C LEU A 276 9.05 -8.39 22.95
N SER A 277 9.49 -7.76 21.86
CA SER A 277 9.00 -6.48 21.33
C SER A 277 9.06 -6.52 19.80
N ASN A 278 8.51 -5.49 19.14
CA ASN A 278 8.55 -5.34 17.69
C ASN A 278 8.87 -3.88 17.30
N ASN A 279 9.88 -3.32 17.91
CA ASN A 279 10.31 -1.93 17.70
C ASN A 279 10.78 -1.69 16.27
N SER A 280 11.41 -2.71 15.67
CA SER A 280 11.90 -2.68 14.29
C SER A 280 10.80 -2.94 13.23
N GLY A 281 9.55 -3.18 13.67
CA GLY A 281 8.41 -3.39 12.76
C GLY A 281 8.54 -4.63 11.88
N GLY A 282 9.12 -5.72 12.40
CA GLY A 282 9.22 -7.01 11.73
C GLY A 282 10.35 -7.12 10.71
N ILE A 283 11.27 -6.14 10.65
CA ILE A 283 12.35 -6.10 9.65
C ILE A 283 13.68 -5.83 10.34
N LEU A 284 14.65 -6.74 10.17
CA LEU A 284 16.00 -6.63 10.70
C LEU A 284 17.01 -6.72 9.55
N GLY A 285 17.88 -5.72 9.41
CA GLY A 285 18.86 -5.69 8.32
C GLY A 285 18.26 -5.69 6.92
N GLY A 286 17.00 -5.23 6.78
CA GLY A 286 16.26 -5.21 5.52
C GLY A 286 15.55 -6.53 5.17
N ILE A 287 15.52 -7.49 6.12
CA ILE A 287 14.96 -8.83 5.94
C ILE A 287 13.86 -9.06 6.98
N SER A 288 12.74 -9.68 6.59
CA SER A 288 11.65 -9.99 7.52
C SER A 288 12.08 -10.96 8.61
N SER A 289 11.72 -10.66 9.85
CA SER A 289 12.09 -11.45 11.05
C SER A 289 11.09 -12.54 11.41
N GLY A 290 9.92 -12.58 10.73
CA GLY A 290 8.80 -13.47 11.10
C GLY A 290 7.80 -12.82 12.04
N GLN A 291 8.10 -11.60 12.52
CA GLN A 291 7.16 -10.77 13.28
C GLN A 291 6.20 -10.04 12.33
N ASP A 292 5.16 -9.43 12.91
CA ASP A 292 4.25 -8.56 12.16
C ASP A 292 5.04 -7.40 11.53
N ILE A 293 4.82 -7.17 10.24
CA ILE A 293 5.37 -5.98 9.59
C ILE A 293 4.43 -4.82 9.83
N VAL A 294 4.96 -3.73 10.39
CA VAL A 294 4.19 -2.53 10.75
C VAL A 294 4.70 -1.35 9.93
N VAL A 295 3.82 -0.80 9.11
CA VAL A 295 4.09 0.38 8.27
C VAL A 295 3.08 1.46 8.59
N ARG A 296 3.55 2.67 8.94
CA ARG A 296 2.71 3.86 9.11
C ARG A 296 3.03 4.89 8.04
N PHE A 297 2.02 5.64 7.61
CA PHE A 297 2.24 6.70 6.65
C PHE A 297 1.28 7.88 6.84
N ALA A 298 1.81 9.06 6.57
CA ALA A 298 1.10 10.32 6.70
C ALA A 298 0.60 10.81 5.33
N VAL A 299 -0.69 11.10 5.26
CA VAL A 299 -1.37 11.64 4.09
C VAL A 299 -1.70 13.10 4.37
N LYS A 300 -1.23 14.02 3.49
CA LYS A 300 -1.52 15.45 3.62
C LYS A 300 -2.99 15.76 3.37
N PRO A 301 -3.50 16.91 3.86
CA PRO A 301 -4.83 17.40 3.52
C PRO A 301 -5.06 17.49 2.01
N THR A 302 -6.30 17.29 1.58
CA THR A 302 -6.70 17.46 0.18
C THR A 302 -6.42 18.89 -0.27
N SER A 303 -5.69 19.05 -1.38
CA SER A 303 -5.30 20.39 -1.85
C SER A 303 -6.45 21.17 -2.53
N SER A 304 -7.47 20.48 -3.00
CA SER A 304 -8.62 21.10 -3.67
C SER A 304 -9.69 21.39 -2.63
N ILE A 305 -9.76 22.64 -2.17
CA ILE A 305 -10.70 23.09 -1.13
C ILE A 305 -11.53 24.28 -1.63
N LYS A 306 -12.66 24.55 -0.98
CA LYS A 306 -13.57 25.64 -1.35
C LYS A 306 -13.17 27.01 -0.76
N LYS A 307 -12.07 27.08 -0.03
CA LYS A 307 -11.50 28.35 0.46
C LYS A 307 -10.69 29.04 -0.63
N GLU A 308 -10.83 30.36 -0.73
CA GLU A 308 -10.01 31.18 -1.62
C GLU A 308 -8.54 31.15 -1.18
N ARG A 309 -7.64 31.00 -2.15
CA ARG A 309 -6.18 30.91 -1.88
C ARG A 309 -5.39 31.63 -2.97
N LYS A 310 -4.30 32.26 -2.55
CA LYS A 310 -3.34 32.92 -3.44
C LYS A 310 -2.64 31.89 -4.33
N THR A 311 -2.47 32.25 -5.60
CA THR A 311 -1.79 31.43 -6.60
C THR A 311 -1.29 32.30 -7.76
N ILE A 312 -0.79 31.67 -8.81
CA ILE A 312 -0.44 32.32 -10.08
C ILE A 312 -1.22 31.68 -11.24
N ASP A 313 -1.40 32.44 -12.30
CA ASP A 313 -1.92 31.93 -13.57
C ASP A 313 -0.79 31.43 -14.50
N LYS A 314 -1.16 30.90 -15.66
CA LYS A 314 -0.21 30.43 -16.68
C LYS A 314 0.69 31.54 -17.25
N SER A 315 0.22 32.80 -17.20
CA SER A 315 0.96 33.96 -17.63
C SER A 315 1.88 34.52 -16.54
N GLN A 316 2.00 33.80 -15.38
CA GLN A 316 2.83 34.13 -14.23
C GLN A 316 2.37 35.42 -13.49
N ASN A 317 1.10 35.76 -13.57
CA ASN A 317 0.53 36.85 -12.78
C ASN A 317 -0.04 36.32 -11.46
N ASP A 318 0.08 37.10 -10.40
CA ASP A 318 -0.56 36.85 -9.11
C ASP A 318 -2.08 36.84 -9.27
N THR A 319 -2.74 35.84 -8.68
CA THR A 319 -4.19 35.69 -8.73
C THR A 319 -4.69 34.89 -7.52
N GLU A 320 -5.97 34.64 -7.45
CA GLU A 320 -6.61 33.83 -6.42
C GLU A 320 -7.46 32.74 -7.09
N ILE A 321 -7.64 31.62 -6.36
CA ILE A 321 -8.42 30.47 -6.81
C ILE A 321 -9.25 29.90 -5.68
N THR A 322 -10.51 29.62 -5.98
CA THR A 322 -11.39 28.76 -5.17
C THR A 322 -11.69 27.53 -5.97
N THR A 323 -11.33 26.34 -5.46
CA THR A 323 -11.50 25.11 -6.19
C THR A 323 -12.93 24.61 -6.05
N LYS A 324 -13.68 24.56 -7.13
CA LYS A 324 -14.98 23.89 -7.23
C LYS A 324 -14.77 22.41 -7.49
N GLY A 325 -15.70 21.55 -7.16
CA GLY A 325 -15.67 20.12 -7.44
C GLY A 325 -15.92 19.24 -6.21
N ARG A 326 -15.92 17.93 -6.47
CA ARG A 326 -16.28 16.89 -5.49
C ARG A 326 -15.03 16.24 -4.96
N HIS A 327 -14.49 16.77 -3.85
CA HIS A 327 -13.26 16.30 -3.23
C HIS A 327 -13.53 15.63 -1.89
N ASP A 328 -12.65 14.68 -1.51
CA ASP A 328 -12.69 14.06 -0.19
C ASP A 328 -12.26 15.09 0.87
N PRO A 329 -13.02 15.30 1.96
CA PRO A 329 -12.58 16.14 3.09
C PRO A 329 -11.35 15.56 3.79
N CYS A 330 -11.20 14.23 3.75
CA CYS A 330 -9.99 13.52 4.16
C CYS A 330 -9.72 12.36 3.19
N VAL A 331 -8.72 12.50 2.31
CA VAL A 331 -8.37 11.45 1.35
C VAL A 331 -7.74 10.21 2.04
N GLY A 332 -7.30 10.35 3.31
CA GLY A 332 -6.75 9.28 4.11
C GLY A 332 -7.70 8.10 4.30
N ILE A 333 -9.01 8.34 4.39
CA ILE A 333 -10.02 7.28 4.50
C ILE A 333 -9.89 6.30 3.32
N ARG A 334 -9.75 6.81 2.10
CA ARG A 334 -9.60 6.00 0.89
C ARG A 334 -8.17 5.49 0.67
N ALA A 335 -7.20 6.05 1.38
CA ALA A 335 -5.81 5.60 1.29
C ALA A 335 -5.55 4.30 2.05
N VAL A 336 -6.41 3.91 3.00
CA VAL A 336 -6.27 2.65 3.77
C VAL A 336 -6.19 1.44 2.83
N PRO A 337 -7.19 1.11 1.97
CA PRO A 337 -7.10 -0.02 1.07
C PRO A 337 -5.99 0.12 0.01
N VAL A 338 -5.54 1.34 -0.31
CA VAL A 338 -4.40 1.55 -1.21
C VAL A 338 -3.09 1.19 -0.52
N GLY A 339 -2.91 1.56 0.75
CA GLY A 339 -1.76 1.17 1.56
C GLY A 339 -1.65 -0.34 1.70
N GLU A 340 -2.78 -1.00 2.03
CA GLU A 340 -2.84 -2.47 2.07
C GLU A 340 -2.42 -3.12 0.75
N ALA A 341 -2.91 -2.60 -0.36
CA ALA A 341 -2.60 -3.13 -1.69
C ALA A 341 -1.11 -2.97 -2.04
N MET A 342 -0.50 -1.83 -1.72
CA MET A 342 0.92 -1.60 -1.99
C MET A 342 1.81 -2.48 -1.11
N VAL A 343 1.46 -2.69 0.16
CA VAL A 343 2.14 -3.66 1.05
C VAL A 343 2.03 -5.08 0.47
N ALA A 344 0.84 -5.47 -0.02
CA ALA A 344 0.66 -6.78 -0.66
C ALA A 344 1.54 -6.95 -1.91
N CYS A 345 1.62 -5.92 -2.78
CA CYS A 345 2.46 -5.94 -3.97
C CYS A 345 3.95 -6.11 -3.62
N VAL A 346 4.45 -5.37 -2.61
CA VAL A 346 5.84 -5.49 -2.16
C VAL A 346 6.12 -6.88 -1.59
N LEU A 347 5.25 -7.38 -0.71
CA LEU A 347 5.43 -8.70 -0.10
C LEU A 347 5.35 -9.83 -1.12
N ALA A 348 4.47 -9.74 -2.12
CA ALA A 348 4.40 -10.72 -3.22
C ALA A 348 5.66 -10.70 -4.09
N ASP A 349 6.19 -9.51 -4.42
CA ASP A 349 7.44 -9.37 -5.17
C ASP A 349 8.61 -9.98 -4.39
N HIS A 350 8.78 -9.62 -3.12
CA HIS A 350 9.83 -10.18 -2.26
C HIS A 350 9.67 -11.69 -2.04
N PHE A 351 8.44 -12.19 -1.93
CA PHE A 351 8.19 -13.62 -1.82
C PHE A 351 8.66 -14.39 -3.05
N LEU A 352 8.37 -13.88 -4.25
CA LEU A 352 8.83 -14.50 -5.50
C LEU A 352 10.34 -14.36 -5.68
N ARG A 353 10.92 -13.21 -5.34
CA ARG A 353 12.37 -12.98 -5.36
C ARG A 353 13.09 -13.93 -4.41
N ASN A 354 12.57 -14.11 -3.21
CA ASN A 354 13.12 -15.04 -2.23
C ASN A 354 13.14 -16.47 -2.76
N ARG A 355 12.01 -16.95 -3.33
CA ARG A 355 11.95 -18.28 -3.97
C ARG A 355 12.97 -18.44 -5.11
N ALA A 356 13.19 -17.41 -5.90
CA ALA A 356 14.16 -17.45 -7.00
C ALA A 356 15.61 -17.48 -6.47
N GLN A 357 15.88 -16.84 -5.32
CA GLN A 357 17.22 -16.73 -4.74
C GLN A 357 17.63 -17.96 -3.94
N ILE A 358 16.72 -18.52 -3.12
CA ILE A 358 17.06 -19.59 -2.17
C ILE A 358 16.46 -20.96 -2.54
N GLY A 359 15.65 -21.03 -3.59
CA GLY A 359 14.91 -22.24 -3.98
C GLY A 359 13.67 -22.51 -3.13
N SER A 360 13.19 -23.76 -3.16
CA SER A 360 12.06 -24.16 -2.31
C SER A 360 12.50 -24.38 -0.86
N LEU A 361 11.57 -24.19 0.09
CA LEU A 361 11.80 -24.51 1.52
C LEU A 361 12.31 -25.96 1.71
N ASP A 362 11.90 -26.89 0.86
CA ASP A 362 12.34 -28.29 0.88
C ASP A 362 13.85 -28.43 0.64
N LEU A 363 14.43 -27.61 -0.24
CA LEU A 363 15.88 -27.57 -0.49
C LEU A 363 16.66 -27.03 0.70
N ILE A 364 16.11 -26.05 1.44
CA ILE A 364 16.75 -25.50 2.66
C ILE A 364 16.73 -26.53 3.77
N ILE A 365 15.60 -27.22 3.98
CA ILE A 365 15.46 -28.29 4.97
C ILE A 365 16.42 -29.43 4.61
N LEU A 366 16.49 -29.83 3.35
CA LEU A 366 17.39 -30.88 2.88
C LEU A 366 18.86 -30.50 3.09
N ASN A 367 19.23 -29.26 2.75
CA ASN A 367 20.60 -28.74 2.98
C ASN A 367 20.94 -28.64 4.47
N SER A 368 19.99 -28.23 5.32
CA SER A 368 20.18 -28.18 6.77
C SER A 368 20.33 -29.58 7.36
N LEU A 369 19.54 -30.54 6.91
CA LEU A 369 19.67 -31.96 7.32
C LEU A 369 20.98 -32.56 6.85
N LEU A 370 21.44 -32.26 5.62
CA LEU A 370 22.73 -32.68 5.09
C LEU A 370 23.90 -32.05 5.86
N PHE A 371 23.78 -30.79 6.27
CA PHE A 371 24.78 -30.12 7.09
C PHE A 371 24.87 -30.74 8.48
N ILE A 372 23.75 -31.04 9.14
CA ILE A 372 23.67 -31.70 10.44
C ILE A 372 24.25 -33.13 10.35
N SER A 373 23.90 -33.87 9.29
CA SER A 373 24.44 -35.23 9.08
C SER A 373 25.95 -35.21 8.82
N ARG A 374 26.47 -34.24 8.08
CA ARG A 374 27.93 -34.08 7.86
C ARG A 374 28.65 -33.71 9.15
N ALA A 375 28.08 -32.82 9.98
CA ALA A 375 28.64 -32.47 11.29
C ALA A 375 28.64 -33.69 12.26
N PHE A 376 27.60 -34.54 12.19
CA PHE A 376 27.52 -35.76 13.00
C PHE A 376 28.52 -36.81 12.55
N ILE A 377 28.71 -37.01 11.24
CA ILE A 377 29.71 -37.91 10.66
C ILE A 377 31.13 -37.44 10.98
N ALA A 378 31.42 -36.13 10.86
CA ALA A 378 32.70 -35.56 11.20
C ALA A 378 33.07 -35.78 12.69
N ASN A 379 32.10 -35.63 13.61
CA ASN A 379 32.29 -35.91 15.01
C ASN A 379 32.52 -37.41 15.31
N LEU A 380 31.84 -38.30 14.58
CA LEU A 380 32.06 -39.77 14.69
C LEU A 380 33.47 -40.17 14.20
N THR A 381 33.96 -39.51 13.14
CA THR A 381 35.33 -39.79 12.63
C THR A 381 36.40 -39.31 13.60
N ILE A 382 36.20 -38.17 14.27
CA ILE A 382 37.11 -37.66 15.30
C ILE A 382 37.13 -38.61 16.52
N PHE A 383 35.97 -39.17 16.92
CA PHE A 383 35.94 -40.15 18.02
C PHE A 383 36.59 -41.50 17.70
N SER A 384 36.63 -41.92 16.43
CA SER A 384 37.28 -43.15 16.00
C SER A 384 38.82 -43.02 15.93
N GLU A 385 39.36 -41.83 15.77
CA GLU A 385 40.81 -41.56 15.79
C GLU A 385 41.41 -41.43 17.20
N PHE A 386 40.56 -41.28 18.23
CA PHE A 386 41.02 -41.10 19.62
C PHE A 386 40.89 -42.38 20.49
N ASN A 387 40.60 -43.55 19.93
CA ASN A 387 40.54 -44.81 20.69
C ASN A 387 41.37 -45.89 19.97
N PRO A 388 42.72 -45.89 20.10
CA PRO A 388 43.53 -47.05 19.74
C PRO A 388 43.43 -48.05 20.91
N ALA A 389 42.89 -49.23 20.63
CA ALA A 389 42.90 -50.40 21.52
C ALA A 389 44.32 -50.90 21.72
#